data_0eb41e25137e3ab11efc58691044eff1
#
_entry.id   0eb41e25137e3ab11efc58691044eff1
#
_cell.length_a   1.000
_cell.length_b   1.000
_cell.length_c   1.000
_cell.angle_alpha   90.00
_cell.angle_beta   90.00
_cell.angle_gamma   90.00
#
_symmetry.space_group_name_H-M   'P 1'
#
loop_
_entity.id
_entity.type
_entity.pdbx_description
1 polymer ?
#
loop_
_entity_poly.entity_id
_entity_poly.type
_entity_poly.pdbx_seq_one_letter_code
_entity_poly.pdbx_strand_id
1 'polypeptide(L)'
;MRNNVEETKFEVPGWLEEVTGILEKLNQGVIINDACARILFANEIFQRMIGRSAEELVGHLITEFYQPAEVPALLDRIKQREKQGLSQYEFFLPQPDGGRMPVLVTARQIEDRGGIFAVITATDISEQKRAENALREANQQLEQRHREIEEDLLLAARVQQSLAPSSILWGNGGVETFYQPVRTIGGDFGLVTPGDDFLSVMVCDVSGHGIGSALVANRIYTETMSQIEQGTALAPMLRHLNRFVMHNIGGTVFYFTLAVARLNRSGRLLQFAGAGHPPAMIVQPGEAPRLLESRSAVLGLLADAVDSEAAVEVPLDAGDRVVIYTDGFTESFNAQSDMLGVEGFGDIVRETSKLPLAQMKQEIVDRVAAWRHGPAADDMSLVVVEVS
;
A
#
# COMPACT_ATOMS: atom_id res chain seq x y z
N MET A 1 46.94 -41.61 -51.40
CA MET A 1 46.57 -42.40 -50.26
C MET A 1 45.07 -42.25 -50.07
N ARG A 2 44.31 -43.28 -50.40
CA ARG A 2 42.85 -43.29 -50.23
C ARG A 2 42.59 -43.57 -48.73
N ASN A 3 42.03 -42.62 -48.04
CA ASN A 3 41.53 -42.86 -46.69
C ASN A 3 40.27 -43.72 -46.83
N ASN A 4 40.35 -44.96 -46.40
CA ASN A 4 39.20 -45.78 -46.06
C ASN A 4 38.52 -45.15 -44.82
N VAL A 5 37.42 -44.46 -45.01
CA VAL A 5 36.45 -44.27 -43.97
C VAL A 5 35.66 -45.57 -43.89
N GLU A 6 35.96 -46.41 -42.90
CA GLU A 6 35.09 -47.53 -42.54
C GLU A 6 33.69 -46.95 -42.22
N GLU A 7 32.70 -47.26 -43.05
CA GLU A 7 31.30 -47.14 -42.75
C GLU A 7 31.05 -48.09 -41.58
N THR A 8 31.11 -47.55 -40.38
CA THR A 8 30.64 -48.19 -39.16
C THR A 8 29.16 -48.48 -39.37
N LYS A 9 28.78 -49.74 -39.55
CA LYS A 9 27.41 -50.20 -39.62
C LYS A 9 26.66 -49.70 -38.42
N PHE A 10 25.63 -48.94 -38.67
CA PHE A 10 24.69 -48.41 -37.68
C PHE A 10 23.89 -49.62 -37.13
N GLU A 11 24.27 -50.13 -35.96
CA GLU A 11 23.50 -51.19 -35.25
C GLU A 11 22.66 -50.58 -34.14
N VAL A 12 21.34 -50.72 -34.28
CA VAL A 12 20.39 -50.34 -33.23
C VAL A 12 20.50 -51.38 -32.10
N PRO A 13 20.71 -50.98 -30.83
CA PRO A 13 20.81 -51.93 -29.74
C PRO A 13 19.50 -52.72 -29.57
N GLY A 14 19.61 -54.08 -29.42
CA GLY A 14 18.43 -54.93 -29.33
C GLY A 14 17.46 -54.61 -28.18
N TRP A 15 17.96 -54.03 -27.07
CA TRP A 15 17.12 -53.59 -25.97
C TRP A 15 16.19 -52.42 -26.36
N LEU A 16 16.56 -51.62 -27.36
CA LEU A 16 15.78 -50.46 -27.79
C LEU A 16 14.43 -50.91 -28.37
N GLU A 17 14.39 -51.99 -29.09
CA GLU A 17 13.16 -52.56 -29.63
C GLU A 17 12.18 -52.95 -28.49
N GLU A 18 12.70 -53.47 -27.38
CA GLU A 18 11.89 -53.87 -26.23
C GLU A 18 11.23 -52.71 -25.52
N VAL A 19 11.83 -51.53 -25.47
CA VAL A 19 11.34 -50.35 -24.76
C VAL A 19 10.63 -49.33 -25.64
N THR A 20 10.73 -49.43 -26.96
CA THR A 20 10.14 -48.51 -27.94
C THR A 20 8.64 -48.27 -27.67
N GLY A 21 7.88 -49.36 -27.44
CA GLY A 21 6.44 -49.24 -27.17
C GLY A 21 6.07 -48.49 -25.88
N ILE A 22 7.00 -48.39 -24.92
CA ILE A 22 6.81 -47.60 -23.71
C ILE A 22 7.17 -46.13 -23.98
N LEU A 23 8.30 -45.90 -24.69
CA LEU A 23 8.78 -44.55 -25.00
C LEU A 23 7.80 -43.78 -25.89
N GLU A 24 7.10 -44.47 -26.81
CA GLU A 24 6.06 -43.90 -27.66
C GLU A 24 4.82 -43.40 -26.86
N LYS A 25 4.56 -43.99 -25.70
CA LYS A 25 3.40 -43.60 -24.85
C LYS A 25 3.68 -42.47 -23.85
N LEU A 26 4.91 -41.97 -23.78
CA LEU A 26 5.27 -40.88 -22.93
C LEU A 26 4.76 -39.56 -23.52
N ASN A 27 4.19 -38.70 -22.67
CA ASN A 27 3.72 -37.36 -23.05
C ASN A 27 4.84 -36.32 -23.16
N GLN A 28 6.05 -36.73 -23.39
CA GLN A 28 7.24 -35.90 -23.59
C GLN A 28 7.97 -36.33 -24.86
N GLY A 29 8.63 -35.38 -25.51
CA GLY A 29 9.54 -35.72 -26.60
C GLY A 29 10.71 -36.56 -26.06
N VAL A 30 10.96 -37.72 -26.64
CA VAL A 30 12.06 -38.59 -26.24
C VAL A 30 12.94 -38.89 -27.43
N ILE A 31 14.24 -38.69 -27.25
CA ILE A 31 15.28 -39.18 -28.19
C ILE A 31 16.30 -40.02 -27.43
N ILE A 32 16.89 -40.97 -28.15
CA ILE A 32 18.03 -41.75 -27.68
C ILE A 32 19.16 -41.54 -28.67
N ASN A 33 20.33 -41.17 -28.16
CA ASN A 33 21.52 -40.92 -28.93
C ASN A 33 22.63 -41.90 -28.53
N ASP A 34 23.54 -42.21 -29.48
CA ASP A 34 24.80 -42.87 -29.20
C ASP A 34 25.85 -41.90 -28.57
N ALA A 35 27.05 -42.40 -28.29
CA ALA A 35 28.17 -41.64 -27.76
C ALA A 35 28.61 -40.47 -28.65
N CYS A 36 28.33 -40.54 -29.96
CA CYS A 36 28.64 -39.48 -30.92
C CYS A 36 27.52 -38.46 -31.11
N ALA A 37 26.45 -38.54 -30.28
CA ALA A 37 25.24 -37.75 -30.41
C ALA A 37 24.43 -38.00 -31.70
N ARG A 38 24.58 -39.19 -32.30
CA ARG A 38 23.77 -39.66 -33.40
C ARG A 38 22.43 -40.19 -32.86
N ILE A 39 21.33 -39.76 -33.44
CA ILE A 39 19.98 -40.18 -33.03
C ILE A 39 19.71 -41.61 -33.42
N LEU A 40 19.37 -42.44 -32.42
CA LEU A 40 19.01 -43.85 -32.61
C LEU A 40 17.49 -44.05 -32.59
N PHE A 41 16.80 -43.23 -31.88
CA PHE A 41 15.34 -43.25 -31.70
C PHE A 41 14.80 -41.84 -31.43
N ALA A 42 13.61 -41.57 -31.95
CA ALA A 42 12.84 -40.37 -31.64
C ALA A 42 11.36 -40.74 -31.62
N ASN A 43 10.66 -40.54 -30.48
CA ASN A 43 9.24 -40.82 -30.39
C ASN A 43 8.40 -39.80 -31.19
N GLU A 44 7.14 -40.13 -31.43
CA GLU A 44 6.22 -39.31 -32.21
C GLU A 44 6.10 -37.86 -31.66
N ILE A 45 6.17 -37.69 -30.34
CA ILE A 45 6.08 -36.36 -29.70
C ILE A 45 7.32 -35.54 -30.05
N PHE A 46 8.51 -36.08 -29.94
CA PHE A 46 9.73 -35.37 -30.33
C PHE A 46 9.75 -35.02 -31.82
N GLN A 47 9.30 -35.95 -32.69
CA GLN A 47 9.16 -35.71 -34.12
C GLN A 47 8.24 -34.50 -34.40
N ARG A 48 7.07 -34.43 -33.72
CA ARG A 48 6.18 -33.28 -33.83
C ARG A 48 6.80 -32.00 -33.28
N MET A 49 7.51 -32.08 -32.17
CA MET A 49 8.15 -30.89 -31.54
C MET A 49 9.24 -30.30 -32.44
N ILE A 50 10.02 -31.12 -33.18
CA ILE A 50 11.05 -30.62 -34.06
C ILE A 50 10.55 -30.42 -35.49
N GLY A 51 9.33 -30.91 -35.80
CA GLY A 51 8.72 -30.83 -37.13
C GLY A 51 9.40 -31.68 -38.19
N ARG A 52 9.94 -32.89 -37.82
CA ARG A 52 10.62 -33.82 -38.69
C ARG A 52 10.21 -35.26 -38.41
N SER A 53 10.20 -36.10 -39.44
CA SER A 53 9.88 -37.51 -39.30
C SER A 53 11.02 -38.32 -38.67
N ALA A 54 10.73 -39.54 -38.20
CA ALA A 54 11.78 -40.45 -37.70
C ALA A 54 12.82 -40.77 -38.77
N GLU A 55 12.41 -40.88 -40.02
CA GLU A 55 13.29 -41.17 -41.16
C GLU A 55 14.31 -40.05 -41.43
N GLU A 56 13.91 -38.78 -41.11
CA GLU A 56 14.80 -37.62 -41.24
C GLU A 56 15.70 -37.44 -40.01
N LEU A 57 15.37 -38.03 -38.87
CA LEU A 57 16.08 -37.86 -37.60
C LEU A 57 17.07 -39.01 -37.32
N VAL A 58 16.61 -40.27 -37.47
CA VAL A 58 17.39 -41.45 -37.10
C VAL A 58 18.61 -41.60 -38.00
N GLY A 59 19.77 -41.82 -37.40
CA GLY A 59 21.03 -41.92 -38.11
C GLY A 59 21.78 -40.63 -38.32
N HIS A 60 21.13 -39.47 -38.05
CA HIS A 60 21.75 -38.14 -38.16
C HIS A 60 22.30 -37.66 -36.81
N LEU A 61 23.28 -36.77 -36.85
CA LEU A 61 23.77 -36.10 -35.63
C LEU A 61 22.75 -35.04 -35.21
N ILE A 62 22.42 -34.96 -33.93
CA ILE A 62 21.50 -33.94 -33.42
C ILE A 62 21.97 -32.51 -33.77
N THR A 63 23.26 -32.28 -33.88
CA THR A 63 23.85 -30.98 -34.25
C THR A 63 23.55 -30.56 -35.69
N GLU A 64 23.19 -31.48 -36.58
CA GLU A 64 22.87 -31.14 -37.97
C GLU A 64 21.57 -30.34 -38.10
N PHE A 65 20.70 -30.40 -37.08
CA PHE A 65 19.42 -29.71 -37.06
C PHE A 65 19.50 -28.28 -36.49
N TYR A 66 20.66 -27.91 -35.94
CA TYR A 66 20.86 -26.58 -35.33
C TYR A 66 21.65 -25.67 -36.28
N GLN A 67 21.43 -24.36 -36.15
CA GLN A 67 22.24 -23.38 -36.88
C GLN A 67 23.71 -23.43 -36.40
N PRO A 68 24.69 -23.14 -37.24
CA PRO A 68 26.11 -23.21 -36.87
C PRO A 68 26.48 -22.40 -35.62
N ALA A 69 25.78 -21.27 -35.36
CA ALA A 69 25.99 -20.43 -34.18
C ALA A 69 25.50 -21.09 -32.88
N GLU A 70 24.59 -22.06 -32.93
CA GLU A 70 23.97 -22.72 -31.79
C GLU A 70 24.72 -24.02 -31.41
N VAL A 71 25.42 -24.63 -32.35
CA VAL A 71 26.13 -25.89 -32.16
C VAL A 71 27.12 -25.85 -30.99
N PRO A 72 27.93 -24.80 -30.77
CA PRO A 72 28.85 -24.74 -29.63
C PRO A 72 28.14 -24.87 -28.28
N ALA A 73 27.00 -24.18 -28.10
CA ALA A 73 26.23 -24.24 -26.86
C ALA A 73 25.63 -25.64 -26.61
N LEU A 74 25.16 -26.32 -27.68
CA LEU A 74 24.65 -27.68 -27.59
C LEU A 74 25.77 -28.67 -27.23
N LEU A 75 26.95 -28.55 -27.85
CA LEU A 75 28.11 -29.39 -27.56
C LEU A 75 28.59 -29.22 -26.10
N ASP A 76 28.58 -28.03 -25.59
CA ASP A 76 28.92 -27.78 -24.17
C ASP A 76 27.95 -28.49 -23.21
N ARG A 77 26.65 -28.52 -23.53
CA ARG A 77 25.65 -29.28 -22.76
C ARG A 77 25.89 -30.81 -22.85
N ILE A 78 26.23 -31.30 -24.01
CA ILE A 78 26.58 -32.71 -24.19
C ILE A 78 27.81 -33.08 -23.34
N LYS A 79 28.86 -32.27 -23.37
CA LYS A 79 30.08 -32.49 -22.56
C LYS A 79 29.82 -32.43 -21.05
N GLN A 80 28.94 -31.53 -20.61
CA GLN A 80 28.54 -31.46 -19.19
C GLN A 80 27.84 -32.74 -18.74
N ARG A 81 26.92 -33.26 -19.55
CA ARG A 81 26.23 -34.53 -19.30
C ARG A 81 27.23 -35.70 -19.19
N GLU A 82 28.21 -35.79 -20.06
CA GLU A 82 29.24 -36.85 -20.02
C GLU A 82 30.00 -36.88 -18.70
N LYS A 83 30.20 -35.69 -18.07
CA LYS A 83 30.90 -35.57 -16.78
C LYS A 83 30.01 -35.88 -15.58
N GLN A 84 28.72 -35.58 -15.66
CA GLN A 84 27.78 -35.61 -14.50
C GLN A 84 26.80 -36.79 -14.55
N GLY A 85 26.71 -37.51 -15.69
CA GLY A 85 25.75 -38.61 -15.91
C GLY A 85 24.30 -38.20 -16.07
N LEU A 86 23.92 -37.05 -15.53
CA LEU A 86 22.57 -36.45 -15.63
C LEU A 86 22.72 -34.95 -15.83
N SER A 87 21.92 -34.37 -16.71
CA SER A 87 21.81 -32.90 -16.85
C SER A 87 20.36 -32.48 -17.09
N GLN A 88 19.96 -31.32 -16.54
CA GLN A 88 18.67 -30.69 -16.81
C GLN A 88 18.91 -29.21 -17.10
N TYR A 89 18.35 -28.72 -18.22
CA TYR A 89 18.53 -27.34 -18.64
C TYR A 89 17.47 -26.91 -19.63
N GLU A 90 17.20 -25.62 -19.67
CA GLU A 90 16.38 -25.03 -20.72
C GLU A 90 17.21 -24.87 -22.01
N PHE A 91 16.59 -25.22 -23.12
CA PHE A 91 17.17 -25.05 -24.44
C PHE A 91 16.08 -24.77 -25.49
N PHE A 92 16.46 -24.74 -26.77
CA PHE A 92 15.51 -24.55 -27.85
C PHE A 92 15.60 -25.70 -28.85
N LEU A 93 14.44 -26.18 -29.31
CA LEU A 93 14.37 -27.02 -30.51
C LEU A 93 14.16 -26.15 -31.74
N PRO A 94 14.98 -26.34 -32.79
CA PRO A 94 14.79 -25.61 -34.03
C PRO A 94 13.53 -26.09 -34.73
N GLN A 95 12.81 -25.15 -35.35
CA GLN A 95 11.60 -25.43 -36.11
C GLN A 95 11.90 -25.34 -37.63
N PRO A 96 11.19 -26.07 -38.51
CA PRO A 96 11.38 -26.00 -39.95
C PRO A 96 11.18 -24.61 -40.56
N ASP A 97 10.34 -23.79 -39.93
CA ASP A 97 10.04 -22.39 -40.34
C ASP A 97 11.11 -21.39 -39.86
N GLY A 98 12.19 -21.88 -39.20
CA GLY A 98 13.22 -21.05 -38.60
C GLY A 98 12.90 -20.56 -37.21
N GLY A 99 11.73 -20.90 -36.64
CA GLY A 99 11.35 -20.64 -35.27
C GLY A 99 12.19 -21.45 -34.26
N ARG A 100 11.98 -21.12 -32.96
CA ARG A 100 12.63 -21.79 -31.84
C ARG A 100 11.61 -22.14 -30.78
N MET A 101 11.43 -23.42 -30.52
CA MET A 101 10.54 -23.88 -29.44
C MET A 101 11.34 -24.01 -28.14
N PRO A 102 11.02 -23.29 -27.09
CA PRO A 102 11.70 -23.44 -25.79
C PRO A 102 11.31 -24.78 -25.16
N VAL A 103 12.31 -25.54 -24.74
CA VAL A 103 12.15 -26.86 -24.12
C VAL A 103 12.97 -26.98 -22.86
N LEU A 104 12.43 -27.71 -21.89
CA LEU A 104 13.18 -28.23 -20.76
C LEU A 104 13.74 -29.59 -21.18
N VAL A 105 15.05 -29.67 -21.30
CA VAL A 105 15.77 -30.90 -21.66
C VAL A 105 16.23 -31.56 -20.37
N THR A 106 15.93 -32.88 -20.22
CA THR A 106 16.56 -33.73 -19.22
C THR A 106 17.28 -34.84 -19.97
N ALA A 107 18.58 -34.97 -19.76
CA ALA A 107 19.40 -35.94 -20.45
C ALA A 107 20.17 -36.81 -19.45
N ARG A 108 20.09 -38.13 -19.60
CA ARG A 108 20.75 -39.11 -18.76
C ARG A 108 21.60 -40.06 -19.62
N GLN A 109 22.83 -40.29 -19.19
CA GLN A 109 23.71 -41.28 -19.79
C GLN A 109 23.37 -42.67 -19.22
N ILE A 110 23.33 -43.66 -20.07
CA ILE A 110 23.20 -45.09 -19.73
C ILE A 110 24.28 -45.89 -20.41
N GLU A 111 24.72 -46.98 -19.78
CA GLU A 111 25.68 -47.93 -20.33
C GLU A 111 25.00 -49.29 -20.46
N ASP A 112 25.08 -49.89 -21.62
CA ASP A 112 24.60 -51.25 -21.87
C ASP A 112 25.51 -52.01 -22.83
N ARG A 113 25.86 -53.25 -22.46
CA ARG A 113 26.68 -54.18 -23.27
C ARG A 113 27.94 -53.55 -23.89
N GLY A 114 28.58 -52.61 -23.16
CA GLY A 114 29.80 -51.91 -23.58
C GLY A 114 29.58 -50.72 -24.49
N GLY A 115 28.33 -50.29 -24.71
CA GLY A 115 27.96 -49.05 -25.40
C GLY A 115 27.50 -47.98 -24.44
N ILE A 116 27.79 -46.72 -24.78
CA ILE A 116 27.31 -45.52 -24.04
C ILE A 116 26.19 -44.88 -24.86
N PHE A 117 25.07 -44.66 -24.23
CA PHE A 117 23.87 -44.04 -24.81
C PHE A 117 23.38 -42.87 -23.96
N ALA A 118 22.61 -41.99 -24.56
CA ALA A 118 21.93 -40.92 -23.84
C ALA A 118 20.43 -41.01 -24.09
N VAL A 119 19.67 -41.11 -23.02
CA VAL A 119 18.22 -40.93 -23.05
C VAL A 119 17.94 -39.47 -22.73
N ILE A 120 17.25 -38.78 -23.61
CA ILE A 120 16.98 -37.35 -23.53
C ILE A 120 15.48 -37.17 -23.65
N THR A 121 14.90 -36.46 -22.68
CA THR A 121 13.51 -36.01 -22.75
C THR A 121 13.48 -34.51 -23.00
N ALA A 122 12.52 -34.06 -23.81
CA ALA A 122 12.24 -32.67 -24.10
C ALA A 122 10.78 -32.37 -23.74
N THR A 123 10.58 -31.42 -22.89
CA THR A 123 9.24 -30.91 -22.51
C THR A 123 9.07 -29.53 -23.09
N ASP A 124 8.00 -29.31 -23.85
CA ASP A 124 7.64 -27.96 -24.32
C ASP A 124 7.28 -27.07 -23.14
N ILE A 125 7.98 -25.95 -22.99
CA ILE A 125 7.76 -24.94 -21.96
C ILE A 125 7.25 -23.60 -22.55
N SER A 126 6.72 -23.62 -23.77
CA SER A 126 6.26 -22.42 -24.48
C SER A 126 5.13 -21.72 -23.73
N GLU A 127 4.16 -22.48 -23.19
CA GLU A 127 3.08 -21.91 -22.38
C GLU A 127 3.58 -21.33 -21.07
N GLN A 128 4.48 -22.05 -20.40
CA GLN A 128 5.10 -21.58 -19.17
C GLN A 128 5.87 -20.27 -19.40
N LYS A 129 6.68 -20.19 -20.45
CA LYS A 129 7.44 -18.97 -20.80
C LYS A 129 6.52 -17.80 -21.17
N ARG A 130 5.43 -18.06 -21.90
CA ARG A 130 4.43 -17.02 -22.20
C ARG A 130 3.76 -16.49 -20.95
N ALA A 131 3.34 -17.38 -20.04
CA ALA A 131 2.74 -17.00 -18.77
C ALA A 131 3.72 -16.22 -17.86
N GLU A 132 4.97 -16.66 -17.78
CA GLU A 132 6.02 -15.98 -17.02
C GLU A 132 6.28 -14.55 -17.55
N ASN A 133 6.39 -14.39 -18.85
CA ASN A 133 6.59 -13.09 -19.48
C ASN A 133 5.37 -12.18 -19.27
N ALA A 134 4.15 -12.69 -19.46
CA ALA A 134 2.92 -11.93 -19.23
C ALA A 134 2.79 -11.47 -17.77
N LEU A 135 3.14 -12.33 -16.81
CA LEU A 135 3.17 -11.99 -15.39
C LEU A 135 4.22 -10.91 -15.10
N ARG A 136 5.41 -11.03 -15.69
CA ARG A 136 6.48 -10.03 -15.52
C ARG A 136 6.06 -8.65 -16.05
N GLU A 137 5.46 -8.63 -17.24
CA GLU A 137 4.95 -7.37 -17.85
C GLU A 137 3.83 -6.75 -17.00
N ALA A 138 2.88 -7.58 -16.52
CA ALA A 138 1.80 -7.12 -15.65
C ALA A 138 2.34 -6.52 -14.33
N ASN A 139 3.33 -7.18 -13.71
CA ASN A 139 3.96 -6.67 -12.49
C ASN A 139 4.68 -5.33 -12.74
N GLN A 140 5.39 -5.19 -13.84
CA GLN A 140 6.06 -3.93 -14.18
C GLN A 140 5.04 -2.78 -14.37
N GLN A 141 3.91 -3.07 -15.02
CA GLN A 141 2.84 -2.09 -15.20
C GLN A 141 2.18 -1.70 -13.86
N LEU A 142 1.97 -2.68 -12.95
CA LEU A 142 1.44 -2.42 -11.63
C LEU A 142 2.38 -1.56 -10.78
N GLU A 143 3.68 -1.85 -10.80
CA GLU A 143 4.69 -1.06 -10.08
C GLU A 143 4.78 0.38 -10.60
N GLN A 144 4.63 0.56 -11.91
CA GLN A 144 4.63 1.90 -12.50
C GLN A 144 3.39 2.69 -12.05
N ARG A 145 2.19 2.09 -12.18
CA ARG A 145 0.94 2.74 -11.75
C ARG A 145 0.93 3.05 -10.25
N HIS A 146 1.51 2.15 -9.45
CA HIS A 146 1.61 2.37 -8.01
C HIS A 146 2.45 3.62 -7.69
N ARG A 147 3.60 3.78 -8.35
CA ARG A 147 4.45 4.99 -8.20
C ARG A 147 3.71 6.28 -8.62
N GLU A 148 3.00 6.26 -9.75
CA GLU A 148 2.22 7.42 -10.22
C GLU A 148 1.16 7.82 -9.18
N ILE A 149 0.43 6.85 -8.61
CA ILE A 149 -0.56 7.10 -7.55
C ILE A 149 0.09 7.64 -6.28
N GLU A 150 1.24 7.10 -5.86
CA GLU A 150 1.97 7.59 -4.69
C GLU A 150 2.44 9.04 -4.87
N GLU A 151 2.93 9.41 -6.04
CA GLU A 151 3.34 10.78 -6.37
C GLU A 151 2.15 11.75 -6.30
N ASP A 152 1.00 11.37 -6.86
CA ASP A 152 -0.24 12.17 -6.81
C ASP A 152 -0.73 12.34 -5.37
N LEU A 153 -0.69 11.26 -4.56
CA LEU A 153 -1.05 11.31 -3.15
C LEU A 153 -0.13 12.21 -2.33
N LEU A 154 1.17 12.18 -2.59
CA LEU A 154 2.13 13.07 -1.92
C LEU A 154 1.90 14.54 -2.29
N LEU A 155 1.47 14.82 -3.51
CA LEU A 155 1.10 16.18 -3.92
C LEU A 155 -0.17 16.63 -3.18
N ALA A 156 -1.21 15.79 -3.13
CA ALA A 156 -2.44 16.07 -2.40
C ALA A 156 -2.17 16.30 -0.91
N ALA A 157 -1.28 15.49 -0.31
CA ALA A 157 -0.86 15.66 1.09
C ALA A 157 -0.21 17.03 1.35
N ARG A 158 0.66 17.50 0.46
CA ARG A 158 1.27 18.83 0.59
C ARG A 158 0.21 19.95 0.54
N VAL A 159 -0.77 19.84 -0.33
CA VAL A 159 -1.88 20.79 -0.39
C VAL A 159 -2.66 20.78 0.92
N GLN A 160 -3.02 19.61 1.45
CA GLN A 160 -3.74 19.50 2.72
C GLN A 160 -2.91 20.02 3.91
N GLN A 161 -1.61 19.66 3.98
CA GLN A 161 -0.71 20.18 5.03
C GLN A 161 -0.56 21.69 5.00
N SER A 162 -0.69 22.34 3.83
CA SER A 162 -0.68 23.81 3.75
C SER A 162 -1.89 24.48 4.39
N LEU A 163 -2.97 23.71 4.66
CA LEU A 163 -4.16 24.15 5.38
C LEU A 163 -4.08 23.89 6.89
N ALA A 164 -3.09 23.08 7.32
CA ALA A 164 -2.90 22.82 8.75
C ALA A 164 -2.58 24.14 9.48
N PRO A 165 -3.26 24.41 10.61
CA PRO A 165 -3.07 25.65 11.31
C PRO A 165 -1.66 25.74 11.90
N SER A 166 -1.05 26.90 11.78
CA SER A 166 0.22 27.21 12.43
C SER A 166 0.00 27.69 13.86
N SER A 167 0.96 27.38 14.74
CA SER A 167 1.00 27.99 16.07
C SER A 167 1.19 29.50 15.92
N ILE A 168 0.42 30.28 16.68
CA ILE A 168 0.43 31.75 16.63
C ILE A 168 0.44 32.37 18.04
N LEU A 169 0.94 33.58 18.13
CA LEU A 169 0.71 34.45 19.27
C LEU A 169 -0.54 35.29 19.01
N TRP A 170 -1.42 35.41 20.01
CA TRP A 170 -2.62 36.18 19.90
C TRP A 170 -2.91 36.88 21.24
N GLY A 171 -3.00 38.20 21.23
CA GLY A 171 -3.03 38.97 22.46
C GLY A 171 -1.76 38.79 23.28
N ASN A 172 -1.88 38.50 24.57
CA ASN A 172 -0.78 38.12 25.45
C ASN A 172 -0.62 36.59 25.59
N GLY A 173 -1.55 35.81 25.00
CA GLY A 173 -1.52 34.34 24.98
C GLY A 173 -0.99 33.76 23.69
N GLY A 174 -1.30 32.50 23.44
CA GLY A 174 -0.86 31.79 22.25
C GLY A 174 -1.78 30.64 21.88
N VAL A 175 -1.56 30.13 20.68
CA VAL A 175 -2.18 28.91 20.18
C VAL A 175 -1.07 27.98 19.71
N GLU A 176 -1.06 26.78 20.21
CA GLU A 176 -0.21 25.70 19.73
C GLU A 176 -1.07 24.65 19.04
N THR A 177 -0.58 24.12 17.93
CA THR A 177 -1.28 23.15 17.11
C THR A 177 -0.43 21.92 16.85
N PHE A 178 -1.10 20.79 16.68
CA PHE A 178 -0.49 19.55 16.25
C PHE A 178 -1.44 18.84 15.27
N TYR A 179 -0.88 18.27 14.21
CA TYR A 179 -1.60 17.45 13.25
C TYR A 179 -0.72 16.31 12.77
N GLN A 180 -1.22 15.10 12.86
CA GLN A 180 -0.57 13.89 12.35
C GLN A 180 -1.61 12.98 11.72
N PRO A 181 -1.66 12.88 10.38
CA PRO A 181 -2.51 11.93 9.70
C PRO A 181 -1.95 10.50 9.84
N VAL A 182 -2.84 9.52 9.93
CA VAL A 182 -2.47 8.07 9.94
C VAL A 182 -2.00 7.60 8.58
N ARG A 183 -2.54 8.17 7.53
CA ARG A 183 -2.14 7.89 6.15
C ARG A 183 -1.49 9.11 5.52
N THR A 184 -1.15 9.01 4.24
CA THR A 184 -0.58 10.13 3.47
C THR A 184 -1.47 11.38 3.51
N ILE A 185 -2.79 11.21 3.54
CA ILE A 185 -3.82 12.25 3.68
C ILE A 185 -4.89 11.77 4.68
N GLY A 186 -5.39 12.71 5.51
CA GLY A 186 -6.36 12.42 6.57
C GLY A 186 -7.72 13.07 6.36
N GLY A 187 -8.69 12.62 7.16
CA GLY A 187 -10.02 13.25 7.29
C GLY A 187 -10.04 14.43 8.24
N ASP A 188 -9.12 14.43 9.19
CA ASP A 188 -9.00 15.46 10.20
C ASP A 188 -8.46 16.78 9.66
N PHE A 189 -8.92 17.88 10.22
CA PHE A 189 -8.26 19.18 10.07
C PHE A 189 -8.52 20.09 11.27
N GLY A 190 -7.57 20.97 11.51
CA GLY A 190 -7.72 22.08 12.44
C GLY A 190 -7.82 23.41 11.69
N LEU A 191 -8.31 24.44 12.40
CA LEU A 191 -8.37 25.80 11.91
C LEU A 191 -8.04 26.75 13.06
N VAL A 192 -7.20 27.75 12.79
CA VAL A 192 -6.88 28.86 13.71
C VAL A 192 -6.92 30.14 12.90
N THR A 193 -7.93 30.97 13.17
CA THR A 193 -8.16 32.21 12.44
C THR A 193 -8.24 33.38 13.40
N PRO A 194 -7.19 34.20 13.51
CA PRO A 194 -7.24 35.45 14.25
C PRO A 194 -8.11 36.49 13.52
N GLY A 195 -9.07 37.06 14.21
CA GLY A 195 -9.88 38.16 13.72
C GLY A 195 -9.73 39.41 14.62
N ASP A 196 -10.41 40.51 14.25
CA ASP A 196 -10.36 41.74 15.00
C ASP A 196 -11.03 41.62 16.40
N ASP A 197 -12.15 40.93 16.45
CA ASP A 197 -12.94 40.76 17.67
C ASP A 197 -12.74 39.41 18.35
N PHE A 198 -12.48 38.36 17.57
CA PHE A 198 -12.38 36.98 18.04
C PHE A 198 -11.21 36.23 17.40
N LEU A 199 -10.59 35.37 18.20
CA LEU A 199 -9.83 34.24 17.72
C LEU A 199 -10.77 33.05 17.51
N SER A 200 -10.89 32.55 16.32
CA SER A 200 -11.65 31.31 16.03
C SER A 200 -10.72 30.12 15.94
N VAL A 201 -11.00 29.07 16.68
CA VAL A 201 -10.27 27.78 16.59
C VAL A 201 -11.27 26.66 16.38
N MET A 202 -10.89 25.67 15.61
CA MET A 202 -11.74 24.53 15.30
C MET A 202 -10.92 23.27 15.10
N VAL A 203 -11.47 22.14 15.47
CA VAL A 203 -11.02 20.80 15.10
C VAL A 203 -12.20 20.04 14.52
N CYS A 204 -11.97 19.36 13.41
CA CYS A 204 -12.97 18.60 12.69
C CYS A 204 -12.39 17.25 12.31
N ASP A 205 -13.21 16.21 12.44
CA ASP A 205 -12.90 14.86 11.96
C ASP A 205 -14.00 14.40 11.01
N VAL A 206 -13.60 13.98 9.80
CA VAL A 206 -14.50 13.52 8.75
C VAL A 206 -14.41 12.00 8.64
N SER A 207 -15.55 11.34 8.74
CA SER A 207 -15.69 9.89 8.72
C SER A 207 -14.96 9.23 7.56
N GLY A 208 -14.19 8.17 7.87
CA GLY A 208 -13.41 7.41 6.92
C GLY A 208 -12.01 7.98 6.71
N HIS A 209 -11.27 7.40 5.80
CA HIS A 209 -9.86 7.76 5.56
C HIS A 209 -9.52 7.81 4.07
N GLY A 210 -8.48 8.56 3.75
CA GLY A 210 -7.94 8.66 2.40
C GLY A 210 -8.52 9.82 1.58
N ILE A 211 -8.46 9.72 0.25
CA ILE A 211 -8.74 10.84 -0.67
C ILE A 211 -10.17 11.39 -0.50
N GLY A 212 -11.15 10.49 -0.31
CA GLY A 212 -12.56 10.89 -0.19
C GLY A 212 -12.81 11.79 1.00
N SER A 213 -12.41 11.36 2.21
CA SER A 213 -12.55 12.14 3.46
C SER A 213 -11.74 13.43 3.39
N ALA A 214 -10.51 13.40 2.85
CA ALA A 214 -9.69 14.60 2.67
C ALA A 214 -10.34 15.66 1.76
N LEU A 215 -10.97 15.24 0.66
CA LEU A 215 -11.69 16.17 -0.23
C LEU A 215 -12.93 16.78 0.45
N VAL A 216 -13.65 15.98 1.24
CA VAL A 216 -14.78 16.47 2.04
C VAL A 216 -14.28 17.43 3.12
N ALA A 217 -13.21 17.09 3.83
CA ALA A 217 -12.56 17.95 4.83
C ALA A 217 -12.19 19.32 4.23
N ASN A 218 -11.57 19.36 3.04
CA ASN A 218 -11.25 20.62 2.34
C ASN A 218 -12.50 21.44 2.00
N ARG A 219 -13.60 20.80 1.63
CA ARG A 219 -14.87 21.50 1.37
C ARG A 219 -15.46 22.07 2.63
N ILE A 220 -15.46 21.31 3.73
CA ILE A 220 -15.95 21.79 5.04
C ILE A 220 -15.05 22.92 5.55
N TYR A 221 -13.71 22.80 5.40
CA TYR A 221 -12.76 23.86 5.73
C TYR A 221 -13.10 25.18 5.04
N THR A 222 -13.23 25.15 3.71
CA THR A 222 -13.51 26.34 2.90
C THR A 222 -14.84 26.99 3.30
N GLU A 223 -15.88 26.16 3.51
CA GLU A 223 -17.20 26.63 3.91
C GLU A 223 -17.19 27.25 5.31
N THR A 224 -16.45 26.63 6.24
CA THR A 224 -16.27 27.15 7.59
C THR A 224 -15.55 28.51 7.58
N MET A 225 -14.48 28.64 6.79
CA MET A 225 -13.78 29.92 6.63
C MET A 225 -14.72 31.03 6.16
N SER A 226 -15.54 30.72 5.15
CA SER A 226 -16.55 31.68 4.66
C SER A 226 -17.56 32.10 5.75
N GLN A 227 -18.01 31.16 6.59
CA GLN A 227 -18.92 31.47 7.69
C GLN A 227 -18.25 32.31 8.80
N ILE A 228 -16.97 32.08 9.07
CA ILE A 228 -16.18 32.87 10.03
C ILE A 228 -16.01 34.30 9.52
N GLU A 229 -15.62 34.46 8.24
CA GLU A 229 -15.45 35.79 7.61
C GLU A 229 -16.75 36.60 7.58
N GLN A 230 -17.90 35.93 7.43
CA GLN A 230 -19.23 36.55 7.49
C GLN A 230 -19.68 36.89 8.94
N GLY A 231 -18.89 36.51 9.94
CA GLY A 231 -19.23 36.73 11.35
C GLY A 231 -20.42 35.89 11.83
N THR A 232 -20.76 34.79 11.15
CA THR A 232 -21.89 33.93 11.48
C THR A 232 -21.70 33.33 12.87
N ALA A 233 -22.73 33.42 13.75
CA ALA A 233 -22.70 32.83 15.08
C ALA A 233 -22.54 31.30 15.03
N LEU A 234 -22.00 30.67 16.11
CA LEU A 234 -21.60 29.25 16.08
C LEU A 234 -22.76 28.29 15.78
N ALA A 235 -23.91 28.40 16.43
CA ALA A 235 -25.05 27.50 16.20
C ALA A 235 -25.63 27.63 14.76
N PRO A 236 -25.86 28.82 14.18
CA PRO A 236 -26.15 28.96 12.74
C PRO A 236 -25.10 28.37 11.81
N MET A 237 -23.80 28.52 12.12
CA MET A 237 -22.71 27.96 11.35
C MET A 237 -22.78 26.43 11.33
N LEU A 238 -22.97 25.76 12.48
CA LEU A 238 -23.13 24.29 12.52
C LEU A 238 -24.35 23.86 11.68
N ARG A 239 -25.48 24.55 11.75
CA ARG A 239 -26.65 24.26 10.91
C ARG A 239 -26.38 24.43 9.42
N HIS A 240 -25.61 25.45 9.06
CA HIS A 240 -25.22 25.67 7.68
C HIS A 240 -24.32 24.52 7.18
N LEU A 241 -23.28 24.14 7.92
CA LEU A 241 -22.37 23.05 7.58
C LEU A 241 -23.09 21.71 7.48
N ASN A 242 -24.00 21.40 8.39
CA ASN A 242 -24.83 20.20 8.33
C ASN A 242 -25.62 20.12 7.02
N ARG A 243 -26.36 21.18 6.68
CA ARG A 243 -27.11 21.25 5.43
C ARG A 243 -26.23 21.21 4.21
N PHE A 244 -25.07 21.87 4.25
CA PHE A 244 -24.12 21.90 3.16
C PHE A 244 -23.65 20.47 2.81
N VAL A 245 -23.22 19.67 3.80
CA VAL A 245 -22.76 18.30 3.56
C VAL A 245 -23.92 17.42 3.07
N MET A 246 -25.07 17.47 3.71
CA MET A 246 -26.24 16.67 3.31
C MET A 246 -26.72 16.92 1.86
N HIS A 247 -26.60 18.15 1.36
CA HIS A 247 -27.15 18.52 0.04
C HIS A 247 -26.10 18.51 -1.07
N ASN A 248 -24.83 18.80 -0.76
CA ASN A 248 -23.81 19.03 -1.79
C ASN A 248 -22.79 17.88 -1.90
N ILE A 249 -22.75 16.98 -0.92
CA ILE A 249 -21.87 15.81 -0.94
C ILE A 249 -22.74 14.56 -1.11
N GLY A 250 -23.51 14.54 -2.21
CA GLY A 250 -24.46 13.48 -2.50
C GLY A 250 -23.82 12.17 -2.98
N GLY A 251 -24.48 11.03 -2.69
CA GLY A 251 -24.14 9.69 -3.20
C GLY A 251 -23.26 8.84 -2.29
N THR A 252 -22.61 9.41 -1.29
CA THR A 252 -21.87 8.68 -0.24
C THR A 252 -22.22 9.29 1.09
N VAL A 253 -22.45 8.46 2.11
CA VAL A 253 -22.79 8.93 3.45
C VAL A 253 -21.51 9.36 4.14
N PHE A 254 -21.15 10.64 4.00
CA PHE A 254 -20.12 11.27 4.81
C PHE A 254 -20.79 11.99 5.99
N TYR A 255 -20.22 11.80 7.15
CA TYR A 255 -20.55 12.55 8.36
C TYR A 255 -19.26 13.06 8.98
N PHE A 256 -19.38 14.03 9.86
CA PHE A 256 -18.21 14.61 10.51
C PHE A 256 -18.55 15.09 11.91
N THR A 257 -17.53 15.08 12.74
CA THR A 257 -17.56 15.67 14.06
C THR A 257 -16.88 17.03 14.04
N LEU A 258 -17.28 17.93 14.91
CA LEU A 258 -16.74 19.28 14.93
C LEU A 258 -16.77 19.86 16.35
N ALA A 259 -15.65 20.44 16.79
CA ALA A 259 -15.59 21.34 17.92
C ALA A 259 -15.05 22.70 17.47
N VAL A 260 -15.79 23.76 17.74
CA VAL A 260 -15.40 25.12 17.39
C VAL A 260 -15.51 26.03 18.62
N ALA A 261 -14.50 26.86 18.79
CA ALA A 261 -14.44 27.85 19.86
C ALA A 261 -14.09 29.23 19.31
N ARG A 262 -14.68 30.27 19.89
CA ARG A 262 -14.33 31.68 19.66
C ARG A 262 -13.95 32.32 20.96
N LEU A 263 -12.76 32.83 21.04
CA LEU A 263 -12.25 33.57 22.17
C LEU A 263 -12.31 35.03 21.82
N ASN A 264 -12.99 35.83 22.68
CA ASN A 264 -13.05 37.29 22.49
C ASN A 264 -11.64 37.92 22.69
N ARG A 265 -11.45 39.12 22.19
CA ARG A 265 -10.15 39.81 22.21
C ARG A 265 -9.57 40.03 23.60
N SER A 266 -10.45 40.16 24.64
CA SER A 266 -9.99 40.26 26.02
C SER A 266 -9.53 38.93 26.63
N GLY A 267 -9.74 37.80 25.94
CA GLY A 267 -9.47 36.46 26.43
C GLY A 267 -10.42 35.98 27.56
N ARG A 268 -11.44 36.77 27.90
CA ARG A 268 -12.29 36.53 29.09
C ARG A 268 -13.58 35.77 28.80
N LEU A 269 -13.92 35.58 27.53
CA LEU A 269 -15.15 34.91 27.13
C LEU A 269 -14.87 33.94 26.00
N LEU A 270 -15.17 32.66 26.22
CA LEU A 270 -15.14 31.60 25.24
C LEU A 270 -16.59 31.33 24.80
N GLN A 271 -16.86 31.42 23.51
CA GLN A 271 -18.01 30.81 22.87
C GLN A 271 -17.59 29.43 22.34
N PHE A 272 -18.31 28.38 22.70
CA PHE A 272 -18.02 27.01 22.29
C PHE A 272 -19.26 26.35 21.71
N ALA A 273 -19.07 25.57 20.64
CA ALA A 273 -20.07 24.66 20.09
C ALA A 273 -19.41 23.37 19.59
N GLY A 274 -19.98 22.23 19.99
CA GLY A 274 -19.56 20.92 19.59
C GLY A 274 -20.70 20.11 18.98
N ALA A 275 -20.35 19.27 17.96
CA ALA A 275 -21.26 18.38 17.28
C ALA A 275 -20.64 16.99 17.12
N GLY A 276 -21.06 16.04 17.96
CA GLY A 276 -20.56 14.66 17.99
C GLY A 276 -19.05 14.51 18.24
N HIS A 277 -18.38 15.59 18.65
CA HIS A 277 -16.93 15.63 18.83
C HIS A 277 -16.56 15.32 20.28
N PRO A 278 -15.37 14.76 20.57
CA PRO A 278 -14.88 14.61 21.93
C PRO A 278 -14.98 15.92 22.74
N PRO A 279 -15.20 15.85 24.06
CA PRO A 279 -15.35 17.05 24.86
C PRO A 279 -14.08 17.90 24.86
N ALA A 280 -14.19 19.18 24.57
CA ALA A 280 -13.07 20.09 24.77
C ALA A 280 -12.80 20.25 26.28
N MET A 281 -11.57 20.62 26.64
CA MET A 281 -11.14 20.76 28.03
C MET A 281 -10.73 22.20 28.34
N ILE A 282 -11.14 22.72 29.47
CA ILE A 282 -10.58 23.94 30.04
C ILE A 282 -9.81 23.55 31.29
N VAL A 283 -8.52 23.90 31.34
CA VAL A 283 -7.63 23.51 32.44
C VAL A 283 -6.84 24.70 32.95
N GLN A 284 -6.79 24.83 34.28
CA GLN A 284 -5.85 25.68 34.99
C GLN A 284 -4.58 24.90 35.36
N PRO A 285 -3.45 25.56 35.54
CA PRO A 285 -2.19 24.88 35.83
C PRO A 285 -2.27 23.95 37.05
N GLY A 286 -2.30 22.62 36.80
CA GLY A 286 -2.33 21.57 37.81
C GLY A 286 -3.70 21.18 38.33
N GLU A 287 -4.77 21.78 37.84
CA GLU A 287 -6.16 21.47 38.23
C GLU A 287 -6.76 20.42 37.27
N ALA A 288 -7.84 19.78 37.72
CA ALA A 288 -8.59 18.84 36.88
C ALA A 288 -9.29 19.58 35.74
N PRO A 289 -9.24 19.06 34.49
CA PRO A 289 -9.91 19.71 33.37
C PRO A 289 -11.43 19.77 33.56
N ARG A 290 -12.02 20.93 33.24
CA ARG A 290 -13.46 21.08 33.08
C ARG A 290 -13.86 20.74 31.66
N LEU A 291 -14.75 19.78 31.46
CA LEU A 291 -15.18 19.32 30.14
C LEU A 291 -16.26 20.21 29.54
N LEU A 292 -16.15 20.49 28.25
CA LEU A 292 -17.15 21.15 27.43
C LEU A 292 -17.71 20.14 26.42
N GLU A 293 -18.87 19.58 26.73
CA GLU A 293 -19.53 18.55 25.94
C GLU A 293 -20.12 19.08 24.64
N SER A 294 -20.08 18.25 23.59
CA SER A 294 -20.82 18.48 22.36
C SER A 294 -22.34 18.40 22.63
N ARG A 295 -23.09 19.45 22.30
CA ARG A 295 -24.55 19.49 22.48
C ARG A 295 -25.34 19.10 21.24
N SER A 296 -24.69 19.02 20.11
CA SER A 296 -25.27 18.60 18.82
C SER A 296 -24.79 17.21 18.44
N ALA A 297 -25.61 16.50 17.68
CA ALA A 297 -25.23 15.20 17.08
C ALA A 297 -24.19 15.39 15.97
N VAL A 298 -23.62 14.30 15.53
CA VAL A 298 -22.73 14.24 14.36
C VAL A 298 -23.40 14.88 13.15
N LEU A 299 -22.67 15.71 12.41
CA LEU A 299 -23.19 16.47 11.27
C LEU A 299 -23.13 15.65 9.97
N GLY A 300 -24.05 15.91 9.06
CA GLY A 300 -24.13 15.26 7.75
C GLY A 300 -25.04 14.03 7.68
N LEU A 301 -25.58 13.56 8.80
CA LEU A 301 -26.47 12.39 8.87
C LEU A 301 -27.95 12.76 9.04
N LEU A 302 -28.25 13.71 9.91
CA LEU A 302 -29.61 14.06 10.31
C LEU A 302 -29.88 15.55 10.04
N ALA A 303 -31.05 15.85 9.51
CA ALA A 303 -31.45 17.25 9.25
C ALA A 303 -31.45 18.09 10.54
N ASP A 304 -31.90 17.50 11.64
CA ASP A 304 -32.06 18.14 12.96
C ASP A 304 -30.89 17.82 13.91
N ALA A 305 -29.68 17.59 13.35
CA ALA A 305 -28.49 17.25 14.14
C ALA A 305 -28.09 18.37 15.12
N VAL A 306 -28.39 19.64 14.80
CA VAL A 306 -27.91 20.79 15.56
C VAL A 306 -28.99 21.27 16.56
N ASP A 307 -28.64 21.16 17.85
CA ASP A 307 -29.46 21.63 18.93
C ASP A 307 -29.72 23.15 18.87
N SER A 308 -30.85 23.60 19.40
CA SER A 308 -31.20 25.04 19.51
C SER A 308 -30.20 25.79 20.38
N GLU A 309 -29.68 25.14 21.41
CA GLU A 309 -28.69 25.66 22.38
C GLU A 309 -27.29 25.06 22.13
N ALA A 310 -26.95 24.77 20.88
CA ALA A 310 -25.68 24.17 20.51
C ALA A 310 -24.44 24.98 20.96
N ALA A 311 -24.57 26.30 21.07
CA ALA A 311 -23.49 27.19 21.52
C ALA A 311 -23.63 27.55 22.97
N VAL A 312 -22.53 27.53 23.72
CA VAL A 312 -22.42 27.96 25.10
C VAL A 312 -21.39 29.07 25.25
N GLU A 313 -21.63 29.97 26.23
CA GLU A 313 -20.64 30.96 26.64
C GLU A 313 -20.05 30.59 27.99
N VAL A 314 -18.73 30.64 28.06
CA VAL A 314 -17.96 30.22 29.24
C VAL A 314 -17.00 31.35 29.61
N PRO A 315 -17.08 31.91 30.81
CA PRO A 315 -16.07 32.85 31.29
C PRO A 315 -14.74 32.10 31.50
N LEU A 316 -13.66 32.79 31.16
CA LEU A 316 -12.29 32.32 31.36
C LEU A 316 -11.51 33.26 32.24
N ASP A 317 -10.61 32.70 33.04
CA ASP A 317 -9.65 33.42 33.87
C ASP A 317 -8.26 33.46 33.20
N ALA A 318 -7.42 34.41 33.57
CA ALA A 318 -6.06 34.46 33.08
C ALA A 318 -5.29 33.16 33.49
N GLY A 319 -4.60 32.56 32.53
CA GLY A 319 -3.90 31.28 32.71
C GLY A 319 -4.73 30.04 32.35
N ASP A 320 -6.03 30.21 32.06
CA ASP A 320 -6.84 29.12 31.54
C ASP A 320 -6.29 28.66 30.19
N ARG A 321 -6.35 27.35 29.95
CA ARG A 321 -6.02 26.75 28.64
C ARG A 321 -7.20 25.98 28.12
N VAL A 322 -7.51 26.18 26.86
CA VAL A 322 -8.55 25.45 26.12
C VAL A 322 -7.89 24.43 25.24
N VAL A 323 -8.24 23.15 25.41
CA VAL A 323 -7.70 22.02 24.66
C VAL A 323 -8.81 21.40 23.81
N ILE A 324 -8.65 21.38 22.50
CA ILE A 324 -9.57 20.76 21.54
C ILE A 324 -8.76 19.70 20.78
N TYR A 325 -9.29 18.49 20.64
CA TYR A 325 -8.55 17.34 20.09
C TYR A 325 -9.51 16.36 19.42
N THR A 326 -9.00 15.55 18.48
CA THR A 326 -9.75 14.45 17.86
C THR A 326 -9.61 13.17 18.66
N ASP A 327 -10.49 12.20 18.40
CA ASP A 327 -10.57 10.92 19.12
C ASP A 327 -9.31 10.06 18.96
N GLY A 328 -8.47 10.28 17.91
CA GLY A 328 -7.17 9.63 17.78
C GLY A 328 -6.25 9.77 19.01
N PHE A 329 -6.45 10.81 19.84
CA PHE A 329 -5.78 10.93 21.14
C PHE A 329 -6.35 9.99 22.18
N THR A 330 -7.69 9.93 22.31
CA THR A 330 -8.38 9.15 23.34
C THR A 330 -8.58 7.69 22.97
N GLU A 331 -8.68 7.36 21.66
CA GLU A 331 -8.80 6.00 21.15
C GLU A 331 -7.42 5.32 20.91
N SER A 332 -6.39 5.83 21.56
CA SER A 332 -5.07 5.19 21.61
C SER A 332 -5.09 3.99 22.57
N PHE A 333 -4.61 2.82 22.13
CA PHE A 333 -4.60 1.57 22.90
C PHE A 333 -3.18 1.20 23.34
N ASN A 334 -3.05 0.70 24.59
CA ASN A 334 -1.79 0.18 25.12
C ASN A 334 -1.56 -1.29 24.70
N ALA A 335 -0.46 -1.89 25.17
CA ALA A 335 -0.12 -3.30 24.87
C ALA A 335 -1.13 -4.31 25.44
N GLN A 336 -1.94 -3.92 26.42
CA GLN A 336 -3.00 -4.71 27.04
C GLN A 336 -4.35 -4.53 26.36
N SER A 337 -4.43 -3.70 25.31
CA SER A 337 -5.66 -3.29 24.63
C SER A 337 -6.58 -2.42 25.49
N ASP A 338 -6.04 -1.74 26.52
CA ASP A 338 -6.80 -0.74 27.25
C ASP A 338 -6.75 0.57 26.48
N MET A 339 -7.91 1.21 26.31
CA MET A 339 -8.05 2.51 25.69
C MET A 339 -7.68 3.62 26.66
N LEU A 340 -6.96 4.66 26.21
CA LEU A 340 -6.61 5.82 27.05
C LEU A 340 -7.86 6.53 27.58
N GLY A 341 -8.85 6.74 26.72
CA GLY A 341 -10.11 7.39 27.04
C GLY A 341 -9.98 8.87 27.39
N VAL A 342 -11.11 9.50 27.59
CA VAL A 342 -11.19 10.93 27.95
C VAL A 342 -10.56 11.20 29.34
N GLU A 343 -10.73 10.28 30.30
CA GLU A 343 -10.16 10.41 31.64
C GLU A 343 -8.63 10.36 31.63
N GLY A 344 -8.06 9.34 30.97
CA GLY A 344 -6.59 9.18 30.87
C GLY A 344 -5.96 10.36 30.12
N PHE A 345 -6.61 10.82 29.04
CA PHE A 345 -6.15 12.01 28.32
C PHE A 345 -6.26 13.27 29.19
N GLY A 346 -7.33 13.43 29.95
CA GLY A 346 -7.52 14.53 30.92
C GLY A 346 -6.43 14.56 31.99
N ASP A 347 -5.97 13.41 32.49
CA ASP A 347 -4.84 13.31 33.41
C ASP A 347 -3.54 13.80 32.79
N ILE A 348 -3.27 13.43 31.51
CA ILE A 348 -2.12 13.93 30.78
C ILE A 348 -2.19 15.46 30.63
N VAL A 349 -3.35 16.01 30.25
CA VAL A 349 -3.58 17.44 30.12
C VAL A 349 -3.35 18.17 31.45
N ARG A 350 -3.88 17.65 32.56
CA ARG A 350 -3.69 18.20 33.91
C ARG A 350 -2.20 18.27 34.28
N GLU A 351 -1.48 17.18 34.11
CA GLU A 351 -0.08 17.09 34.53
C GLU A 351 0.83 18.00 33.69
N THR A 352 0.52 18.14 32.40
CA THR A 352 1.29 18.98 31.48
C THR A 352 0.92 20.46 31.52
N SER A 353 -0.23 20.81 32.12
CA SER A 353 -0.78 22.19 32.14
C SER A 353 0.13 23.21 32.86
N LYS A 354 1.12 22.76 33.66
CA LYS A 354 2.10 23.64 34.31
C LYS A 354 3.27 24.04 33.39
N LEU A 355 3.42 23.39 32.30
CA LEU A 355 4.52 23.63 31.34
C LEU A 355 4.21 24.88 30.47
N PRO A 356 5.22 25.57 29.93
CA PRO A 356 5.01 26.53 28.87
C PRO A 356 4.19 25.94 27.72
N LEU A 357 3.35 26.72 27.04
CA LEU A 357 2.36 26.27 26.07
C LEU A 357 2.93 25.30 25.01
N ALA A 358 4.04 25.67 24.37
CA ALA A 358 4.68 24.83 23.34
C ALA A 358 5.21 23.50 23.92
N GLN A 359 5.72 23.52 25.18
CA GLN A 359 6.16 22.32 25.87
C GLN A 359 4.98 21.42 26.29
N MET A 360 3.88 22.04 26.74
CA MET A 360 2.65 21.30 27.06
C MET A 360 2.15 20.52 25.86
N LYS A 361 2.02 21.18 24.71
CA LYS A 361 1.61 20.49 23.47
C LYS A 361 2.52 19.30 23.15
N GLN A 362 3.84 19.51 23.16
CA GLN A 362 4.79 18.46 22.84
C GLN A 362 4.71 17.30 23.83
N GLU A 363 4.65 17.60 25.12
CA GLU A 363 4.58 16.58 26.16
C GLU A 363 3.26 15.77 26.12
N ILE A 364 2.12 16.40 25.75
CA ILE A 364 0.87 15.69 25.51
C ILE A 364 1.06 14.66 24.39
N VAL A 365 1.63 15.08 23.28
CA VAL A 365 1.86 14.20 22.12
C VAL A 365 2.80 13.04 22.49
N ASP A 366 3.90 13.35 23.16
CA ASP A 366 4.93 12.34 23.55
C ASP A 366 4.36 11.31 24.56
N ARG A 367 3.53 11.74 25.51
CA ARG A 367 2.91 10.84 26.48
C ARG A 367 1.85 9.93 25.86
N VAL A 368 1.03 10.44 24.96
CA VAL A 368 0.06 9.62 24.23
C VAL A 368 0.81 8.62 23.33
N ALA A 369 1.89 9.05 22.68
CA ALA A 369 2.75 8.15 21.90
C ALA A 369 3.43 7.07 22.76
N ALA A 370 3.84 7.41 24.00
CA ALA A 370 4.42 6.44 24.93
C ALA A 370 3.39 5.46 25.52
N TRP A 371 2.13 5.92 25.71
CA TRP A 371 1.05 5.03 26.11
C TRP A 371 0.70 4.01 25.03
N ARG A 372 0.68 4.45 23.79
CA ARG A 372 0.21 3.67 22.65
C ARG A 372 1.16 2.54 22.30
N HIS A 373 0.59 1.37 22.01
CA HIS A 373 1.31 0.24 21.43
C HIS A 373 1.10 0.19 19.90
N GLY A 374 2.16 0.44 19.15
CA GLY A 374 2.11 0.45 17.68
C GLY A 374 1.81 1.83 17.07
N PRO A 375 1.52 1.90 15.75
CA PRO A 375 1.19 3.15 15.07
C PRO A 375 -0.15 3.72 15.54
N ALA A 376 -0.42 4.99 15.22
CA ALA A 376 -1.73 5.58 15.45
C ALA A 376 -2.80 4.85 14.63
N ALA A 377 -3.96 4.62 15.21
CA ALA A 377 -5.10 3.96 14.56
C ALA A 377 -5.96 4.96 13.77
N ASP A 378 -5.97 6.22 14.20
CA ASP A 378 -6.71 7.32 13.56
C ASP A 378 -5.89 8.60 13.50
N ASP A 379 -6.34 9.56 12.68
CA ASP A 379 -5.74 10.89 12.55
C ASP A 379 -5.72 11.59 13.92
N MET A 380 -4.70 12.39 14.17
CA MET A 380 -4.52 13.08 15.45
C MET A 380 -4.40 14.58 15.24
N SER A 381 -5.40 15.32 15.69
CA SER A 381 -5.44 16.79 15.67
C SER A 381 -5.57 17.36 17.08
N LEU A 382 -4.77 18.35 17.41
CA LEU A 382 -4.78 19.02 18.70
C LEU A 382 -4.60 20.53 18.53
N VAL A 383 -5.42 21.29 19.23
CA VAL A 383 -5.29 22.74 19.38
C VAL A 383 -5.31 23.07 20.86
N VAL A 384 -4.29 23.79 21.34
CA VAL A 384 -4.20 24.31 22.71
C VAL A 384 -4.12 25.82 22.67
N VAL A 385 -5.07 26.48 23.29
CA VAL A 385 -5.15 27.96 23.41
C VAL A 385 -4.85 28.38 24.84
N GLU A 386 -3.91 29.28 25.03
CA GLU A 386 -3.62 29.88 26.35
C GLU A 386 -4.21 31.30 26.44
N VAL A 387 -4.95 31.54 27.51
CA VAL A 387 -5.54 32.84 27.86
C VAL A 387 -4.64 33.56 28.84
N SER A 388 -4.38 34.82 28.62
CA SER A 388 -3.47 35.65 29.44
C SER A 388 -4.23 36.81 30.15
#